data_2ef4afb1a553cb85f77683ba07058ddd
#
_entry.id   2ef4afb1a553cb85f77683ba07058ddd
#
_cell.length_a   1.000
_cell.length_b   1.000
_cell.length_c   1.000
_cell.angle_alpha   90.00
_cell.angle_beta   90.00
_cell.angle_gamma   90.00
#
_symmetry.space_group_name_H-M   'P 1'
#
loop_
_entity.id
_entity.type
_entity.pdbx_description
1 polymer ?
#
loop_
_entity_poly.entity_id
_entity_poly.type
_entity_poly.pdbx_seq_one_letter_code
_entity_poly.pdbx_strand_id
1 'polypeptide(L)'
;MFKKILCLALALALCAGLSACDKGEPTGYDRDTPQITGLPIQHELEFGGVYIEIKIDDFNKLGFRYGDSVKVQFSNGYTLEDLPYYNGYYVDAGEPLLIAYPGYDFIKAAINYGADLWEEGGLYAGQKEDLFVKAKLDEHCTAGVYLNEHGKYLDVQEARDIHYYDERERYPSDEVFANFRNIFPGNIKEGVLYRSASPCDNQHNRAPYVDALIEKAGVRCILNLSDNDEKIARYMAKDDFKSLYFKSLYEAGNVIPLAMAMNFSADDFREKIADGFTRMAEKEGPYLVHCTEGKDRTGFICMLLEALMGASYQEIVDDYMLTYDNYYEITEEKDKAKYDVILEKNLIAMLYTVAGTKDIDLRTADLSALAKTYLKDGCGMTDTAIEALIGRLGR
;
A
#
# COMPACT_ATOMS: atom_id res chain seq x y z
N MET A 1 29.57 33.83 -11.47
CA MET A 1 29.11 34.43 -10.23
C MET A 1 27.87 35.33 -10.42
N PHE A 2 27.21 35.32 -11.59
CA PHE A 2 26.09 36.22 -11.93
C PHE A 2 24.73 35.50 -12.17
N LYS A 3 24.67 34.19 -12.02
CA LYS A 3 23.41 33.40 -12.25
C LYS A 3 22.62 33.05 -10.97
N LYS A 4 23.16 33.30 -9.78
CA LYS A 4 22.45 32.99 -8.50
C LYS A 4 21.66 34.15 -7.89
N ILE A 5 21.80 35.35 -8.43
CA ILE A 5 21.11 36.54 -7.91
C ILE A 5 19.79 36.78 -8.64
N LEU A 6 19.57 36.19 -9.83
CA LEU A 6 18.36 36.41 -10.62
C LEU A 6 17.17 35.55 -10.17
N CYS A 7 17.41 34.39 -9.53
CA CYS A 7 16.32 33.53 -9.03
C CYS A 7 15.68 34.03 -7.72
N LEU A 8 16.43 34.80 -6.91
CA LEU A 8 15.88 35.33 -5.65
C LEU A 8 15.01 36.57 -5.86
N ALA A 9 15.22 37.30 -6.96
CA ALA A 9 14.42 38.47 -7.31
C ALA A 9 13.10 38.10 -7.99
N LEU A 10 13.00 36.94 -8.66
CA LEU A 10 11.77 36.49 -9.31
C LEU A 10 10.75 35.91 -8.30
N ALA A 11 11.21 35.25 -7.22
CA ALA A 11 10.34 34.74 -6.17
C ALA A 11 9.65 35.85 -5.34
N LEU A 12 10.30 37.01 -5.20
CA LEU A 12 9.73 38.19 -4.53
C LEU A 12 8.79 39.03 -5.44
N ALA A 13 8.94 38.91 -6.77
CA ALA A 13 8.11 39.64 -7.72
C ALA A 13 6.77 38.92 -7.99
N LEU A 14 6.67 37.60 -7.79
CA LEU A 14 5.41 36.86 -7.93
C LEU A 14 4.45 37.10 -6.73
N CYS A 15 4.96 37.46 -5.56
CA CYS A 15 4.10 37.85 -4.43
C CYS A 15 3.57 39.30 -4.54
N ALA A 16 4.12 40.13 -5.42
CA ALA A 16 3.68 41.53 -5.59
C ALA A 16 2.78 41.74 -6.83
N GLY A 17 2.57 40.74 -7.68
CA GLY A 17 1.82 40.85 -8.95
C GLY A 17 0.35 40.48 -8.88
N LEU A 18 -0.15 39.93 -7.75
CA LEU A 18 -1.56 39.54 -7.57
C LEU A 18 -2.42 40.60 -6.84
N SER A 19 -1.92 41.82 -6.70
CA SER A 19 -2.61 42.89 -5.98
C SER A 19 -3.17 43.97 -6.92
N ALA A 20 -3.93 43.58 -7.92
CA ALA A 20 -4.64 44.58 -8.74
C ALA A 20 -5.95 44.03 -9.34
N CYS A 21 -6.87 43.60 -8.49
CA CYS A 21 -8.32 43.63 -8.71
C CYS A 21 -9.01 43.09 -7.45
N ASP A 22 -9.14 43.85 -6.43
CA ASP A 22 -10.31 44.18 -5.65
C ASP A 22 -9.89 44.92 -4.38
N LYS A 23 -10.67 45.97 -4.01
CA LYS A 23 -10.40 46.77 -2.82
C LYS A 23 -10.91 46.03 -1.58
N GLY A 24 -10.06 45.17 -1.03
CA GLY A 24 -10.19 44.63 0.30
C GLY A 24 -8.77 44.36 0.80
N GLU A 25 -8.34 45.00 1.88
CA GLU A 25 -7.05 44.74 2.53
C GLU A 25 -6.95 43.23 2.85
N PRO A 26 -5.83 42.53 2.54
CA PRO A 26 -5.63 41.19 3.04
C PRO A 26 -5.44 41.31 4.55
N THR A 27 -6.48 41.01 5.30
CA THR A 27 -6.41 40.73 6.73
C THR A 27 -5.37 39.64 6.94
N GLY A 28 -4.53 39.81 7.94
CA GLY A 28 -3.33 39.02 8.18
C GLY A 28 -3.55 37.51 8.02
N TYR A 29 -2.58 36.87 7.41
CA TYR A 29 -2.49 35.44 7.20
C TYR A 29 -2.63 34.71 8.55
N ASP A 30 -3.77 34.08 8.77
CA ASP A 30 -4.05 33.32 9.97
C ASP A 30 -3.50 31.88 9.77
N ARG A 31 -2.49 31.51 10.57
CA ARG A 31 -1.91 30.16 10.53
C ARG A 31 -2.83 29.09 11.10
N ASP A 32 -3.88 29.49 11.82
CA ASP A 32 -4.85 28.56 12.39
C ASP A 32 -5.97 28.22 11.38
N THR A 33 -6.08 28.99 10.27
CA THR A 33 -6.98 28.73 9.14
C THR A 33 -6.25 28.86 7.80
N PRO A 34 -5.22 28.06 7.52
CA PRO A 34 -4.47 28.16 6.28
C PRO A 34 -5.35 27.88 5.07
N GLN A 35 -5.14 28.68 4.03
CA GLN A 35 -5.75 28.50 2.72
C GLN A 35 -4.84 29.00 1.62
N ILE A 36 -4.92 28.38 0.45
CA ILE A 36 -4.22 28.81 -0.75
C ILE A 36 -5.09 28.55 -1.97
N THR A 37 -5.08 29.45 -2.95
CA THR A 37 -5.93 29.36 -4.14
C THR A 37 -5.15 29.71 -5.40
N GLY A 38 -5.71 29.35 -6.55
CA GLY A 38 -5.15 29.70 -7.86
C GLY A 38 -3.89 28.93 -8.22
N LEU A 39 -3.65 27.77 -7.59
CA LEU A 39 -2.51 26.91 -7.91
C LEU A 39 -2.73 26.19 -9.25
N PRO A 40 -1.75 26.18 -10.16
CA PRO A 40 -1.80 25.33 -11.36
C PRO A 40 -1.93 23.86 -10.99
N ILE A 41 -2.51 23.07 -11.88
CA ILE A 41 -2.64 21.63 -11.70
C ILE A 41 -2.09 20.86 -12.90
N GLN A 42 -1.64 19.63 -12.65
CA GLN A 42 -1.16 18.69 -13.67
C GLN A 42 -1.83 17.33 -13.50
N HIS A 43 -2.21 16.71 -14.62
CA HIS A 43 -2.72 15.35 -14.64
C HIS A 43 -1.57 14.34 -14.45
N GLU A 44 -1.70 13.46 -13.50
CA GLU A 44 -0.82 12.32 -13.34
C GLU A 44 -1.38 11.13 -14.14
N LEU A 45 -0.76 10.87 -15.31
CA LEU A 45 -1.31 9.97 -16.33
C LEU A 45 -1.21 8.48 -15.97
N GLU A 46 -0.32 8.10 -15.06
CA GLU A 46 -0.10 6.69 -14.74
C GLU A 46 -1.16 6.14 -13.79
N PHE A 47 -1.57 6.93 -12.80
CA PHE A 47 -2.51 6.50 -11.74
C PHE A 47 -3.73 7.41 -11.58
N GLY A 48 -3.89 8.42 -12.44
CA GLY A 48 -5.08 9.27 -12.47
C GLY A 48 -5.17 10.31 -11.35
N GLY A 49 -4.06 10.65 -10.70
CA GLY A 49 -4.02 11.71 -9.70
C GLY A 49 -3.90 13.11 -10.30
N VAL A 50 -4.03 14.13 -9.45
CA VAL A 50 -3.91 15.54 -9.81
C VAL A 50 -2.83 16.19 -8.96
N TYR A 51 -1.67 16.49 -9.54
CA TYR A 51 -0.68 17.32 -8.88
C TYR A 51 -1.16 18.75 -8.78
N ILE A 52 -0.99 19.36 -7.62
CA ILE A 52 -1.25 20.77 -7.36
C ILE A 52 0.11 21.44 -7.18
N GLU A 53 0.46 22.38 -8.05
CA GLU A 53 1.82 22.92 -8.20
C GLU A 53 2.22 23.83 -7.02
N ILE A 54 2.37 23.26 -5.86
CA ILE A 54 3.05 23.84 -4.72
C ILE A 54 3.98 22.80 -4.12
N LYS A 55 5.23 23.19 -3.83
CA LYS A 55 6.18 22.29 -3.18
C LYS A 55 5.67 21.90 -1.79
N ILE A 56 5.88 20.63 -1.44
CA ILE A 56 5.43 20.08 -0.15
C ILE A 56 5.90 20.93 1.03
N ASP A 57 7.18 21.31 1.06
CA ASP A 57 7.72 22.15 2.14
C ASP A 57 7.07 23.53 2.21
N ASP A 58 6.75 24.13 1.06
CA ASP A 58 6.13 25.44 1.02
C ASP A 58 4.65 25.38 1.44
N PHE A 59 3.95 24.30 1.06
CA PHE A 59 2.59 24.01 1.52
C PHE A 59 2.54 23.85 3.04
N ASN A 60 3.46 23.05 3.61
CA ASN A 60 3.53 22.87 5.07
C ASN A 60 3.89 24.16 5.82
N LYS A 61 4.72 25.06 5.24
CA LYS A 61 5.02 26.38 5.82
C LYS A 61 3.79 27.29 5.91
N LEU A 62 2.76 27.06 5.09
CA LEU A 62 1.51 27.80 5.18
C LEU A 62 0.69 27.45 6.43
N GLY A 63 1.03 26.38 7.15
CA GLY A 63 0.35 25.95 8.36
C GLY A 63 -0.36 24.60 8.23
N PHE A 64 -0.46 24.03 7.03
CA PHE A 64 -1.00 22.67 6.84
C PHE A 64 -0.06 21.64 7.45
N ARG A 65 -0.64 20.60 8.06
CA ARG A 65 0.09 19.53 8.76
C ARG A 65 -0.45 18.17 8.35
N TYR A 66 0.41 17.16 8.31
CA TYR A 66 -0.05 15.79 8.13
C TYR A 66 -1.07 15.40 9.20
N GLY A 67 -2.14 14.73 8.78
CA GLY A 67 -3.28 14.40 9.64
C GLY A 67 -4.38 15.46 9.67
N ASP A 68 -4.22 16.60 8.99
CA ASP A 68 -5.29 17.59 8.85
C ASP A 68 -6.42 17.10 7.94
N SER A 69 -7.63 17.60 8.17
CA SER A 69 -8.73 17.57 7.20
C SER A 69 -8.68 18.82 6.35
N VAL A 70 -8.70 18.64 5.04
CA VAL A 70 -8.68 19.73 4.07
C VAL A 70 -9.80 19.61 3.04
N LYS A 71 -10.15 20.75 2.44
CA LYS A 71 -10.99 20.83 1.25
C LYS A 71 -10.12 21.20 0.06
N VAL A 72 -10.28 20.49 -1.06
CA VAL A 72 -9.70 20.84 -2.37
C VAL A 72 -10.82 21.29 -3.30
N GLN A 73 -10.74 22.50 -3.83
CA GLN A 73 -11.70 23.07 -4.74
C GLN A 73 -11.02 23.46 -6.06
N PHE A 74 -11.54 22.95 -7.17
CA PHE A 74 -11.06 23.26 -8.49
C PHE A 74 -11.84 24.42 -9.11
N SER A 75 -11.20 25.16 -10.02
CA SER A 75 -11.79 26.36 -10.64
C SER A 75 -13.02 26.09 -11.51
N ASN A 76 -13.26 24.84 -11.93
CA ASN A 76 -14.47 24.42 -12.61
C ASN A 76 -15.66 24.15 -11.67
N GLY A 77 -15.46 24.28 -10.34
CA GLY A 77 -16.48 24.08 -9.33
C GLY A 77 -16.50 22.66 -8.73
N TYR A 78 -15.71 21.70 -9.25
CA TYR A 78 -15.55 20.39 -8.62
C TYR A 78 -14.86 20.55 -7.27
N THR A 79 -15.36 19.87 -6.26
CA THR A 79 -14.86 20.02 -4.88
C THR A 79 -14.77 18.67 -4.22
N LEU A 80 -13.65 18.42 -3.55
CA LEU A 80 -13.43 17.33 -2.64
C LEU A 80 -13.47 17.90 -1.22
N GLU A 81 -14.49 17.55 -0.48
CA GLU A 81 -14.67 17.98 0.91
C GLU A 81 -13.99 16.99 1.85
N ASP A 82 -13.54 17.42 2.99
CA ASP A 82 -13.08 16.55 4.09
C ASP A 82 -12.01 15.50 3.72
N LEU A 83 -10.99 15.90 2.95
CA LEU A 83 -9.88 15.02 2.59
C LEU A 83 -8.86 14.94 3.72
N PRO A 84 -8.36 13.74 4.07
CA PRO A 84 -7.16 13.63 4.89
C PRO A 84 -5.92 14.09 4.12
N TYR A 85 -5.06 14.87 4.78
CA TYR A 85 -3.75 15.25 4.27
C TYR A 85 -2.68 14.35 4.87
N TYR A 86 -2.05 13.48 4.06
CA TYR A 86 -1.12 12.46 4.51
C TYR A 86 0.23 12.50 3.76
N ASN A 87 1.25 11.86 4.34
CA ASN A 87 2.51 11.58 3.66
C ASN A 87 2.56 10.19 3.00
N GLY A 88 1.45 9.46 3.00
CA GLY A 88 1.30 8.14 2.40
C GLY A 88 -0.16 7.87 1.98
N TYR A 89 -0.40 6.77 1.27
CA TYR A 89 -1.75 6.35 0.85
C TYR A 89 -2.46 5.62 2.00
N TYR A 90 -2.92 6.37 3.04
CA TYR A 90 -3.47 5.82 4.28
C TYR A 90 -5.01 5.80 4.33
N VAL A 91 -5.65 5.81 3.17
CA VAL A 91 -7.11 5.65 3.02
C VAL A 91 -7.43 4.31 2.37
N ASP A 92 -8.67 3.85 2.52
CA ASP A 92 -9.16 2.64 1.87
C ASP A 92 -9.18 2.79 0.33
N ALA A 93 -9.22 1.66 -0.40
CA ALA A 93 -9.37 1.69 -1.85
C ALA A 93 -10.69 2.36 -2.25
N GLY A 94 -10.64 3.28 -3.21
CA GLY A 94 -11.78 4.09 -3.65
C GLY A 94 -11.96 5.40 -2.89
N GLU A 95 -11.23 5.63 -1.80
CA GLU A 95 -11.34 6.85 -1.00
C GLU A 95 -10.35 7.92 -1.47
N PRO A 96 -10.77 9.21 -1.50
CA PRO A 96 -9.91 10.31 -1.88
C PRO A 96 -9.01 10.79 -0.75
N LEU A 97 -7.85 11.35 -1.10
CA LEU A 97 -6.93 11.98 -0.16
C LEU A 97 -6.14 13.12 -0.83
N LEU A 98 -5.59 14.02 -0.01
CA LEU A 98 -4.47 14.89 -0.39
C LEU A 98 -3.19 14.26 0.12
N ILE A 99 -2.21 14.04 -0.75
CA ILE A 99 -0.98 13.33 -0.40
C ILE A 99 0.27 14.17 -0.71
N ALA A 100 1.23 14.14 0.19
CA ALA A 100 2.59 14.65 0.02
C ALA A 100 3.58 13.50 0.21
N TYR A 101 3.62 12.59 -0.75
CA TYR A 101 4.46 11.39 -0.67
C TYR A 101 5.94 11.76 -0.75
N PRO A 102 6.81 11.15 0.07
CA PRO A 102 8.26 11.38 0.00
C PRO A 102 8.81 11.14 -1.41
N GLY A 103 9.51 12.14 -1.95
CA GLY A 103 10.03 12.10 -3.32
C GLY A 103 9.13 12.75 -4.37
N TYR A 104 7.92 13.17 -4.04
CA TYR A 104 7.12 14.03 -4.91
C TYR A 104 7.59 15.48 -4.84
N ASP A 105 7.57 16.18 -5.97
CA ASP A 105 7.86 17.62 -6.01
C ASP A 105 6.70 18.45 -5.43
N PHE A 106 5.46 18.01 -5.69
CA PHE A 106 4.22 18.72 -5.36
C PHE A 106 3.27 17.85 -4.54
N ILE A 107 2.33 18.49 -3.86
CA ILE A 107 1.19 17.78 -3.27
C ILE A 107 0.29 17.23 -4.39
N LYS A 108 -0.42 16.14 -4.11
CA LYS A 108 -1.29 15.48 -5.09
C LYS A 108 -2.65 15.13 -4.47
N ALA A 109 -3.73 15.49 -5.12
CA ALA A 109 -5.03 14.91 -4.85
C ALA A 109 -5.19 13.61 -5.65
N ALA A 110 -5.67 12.54 -5.03
CA ALA A 110 -5.83 11.24 -5.66
C ALA A 110 -6.98 10.44 -5.05
N ILE A 111 -7.47 9.43 -5.75
CA ILE A 111 -8.37 8.40 -5.23
C ILE A 111 -7.52 7.11 -5.13
N ASN A 112 -7.38 6.58 -3.92
CA ASN A 112 -6.54 5.41 -3.68
C ASN A 112 -7.13 4.17 -4.39
N TYR A 113 -6.41 3.58 -5.35
CA TYR A 113 -6.89 2.48 -6.21
C TYR A 113 -8.29 2.73 -6.81
N GLY A 114 -8.63 3.99 -7.06
CA GLY A 114 -9.93 4.42 -7.55
C GLY A 114 -9.90 4.88 -9.00
N ALA A 115 -10.94 5.62 -9.37
CA ALA A 115 -11.04 6.25 -10.68
C ALA A 115 -9.98 7.33 -10.88
N ASP A 116 -9.73 7.67 -12.15
CA ASP A 116 -8.92 8.83 -12.52
C ASP A 116 -9.63 10.11 -12.04
N LEU A 117 -9.03 10.78 -11.04
CA LEU A 117 -9.61 11.98 -10.44
C LEU A 117 -9.73 13.14 -11.44
N TRP A 118 -8.82 13.20 -12.41
CA TRP A 118 -8.88 14.21 -13.46
C TRP A 118 -10.11 14.03 -14.35
N GLU A 119 -10.39 12.79 -14.73
CA GLU A 119 -11.58 12.45 -15.53
C GLU A 119 -12.86 12.62 -14.70
N GLU A 120 -12.88 12.13 -13.45
CA GLU A 120 -14.04 12.22 -12.58
C GLU A 120 -14.40 13.66 -12.25
N GLY A 121 -13.39 14.50 -11.95
CA GLY A 121 -13.57 15.92 -11.68
C GLY A 121 -13.90 16.75 -12.92
N GLY A 122 -13.83 16.18 -14.12
CA GLY A 122 -14.02 16.93 -15.36
C GLY A 122 -13.07 18.13 -15.45
N LEU A 123 -11.81 17.93 -15.03
CA LEU A 123 -10.83 19.02 -14.85
C LEU A 123 -10.32 19.60 -16.18
N TYR A 124 -10.96 19.19 -17.27
CA TYR A 124 -10.81 19.80 -18.59
C TYR A 124 -11.69 21.03 -18.69
N ALA A 125 -11.14 22.16 -19.06
CA ALA A 125 -11.95 23.32 -19.38
C ALA A 125 -12.51 23.21 -20.82
N GLY A 126 -13.36 22.21 -21.16
CA GLY A 126 -14.01 22.06 -22.48
C GLY A 126 -14.56 20.67 -22.75
N GLN A 127 -15.25 20.48 -23.85
CA GLN A 127 -15.92 19.23 -24.18
C GLN A 127 -14.90 18.11 -24.46
N LYS A 128 -15.19 16.92 -23.92
CA LYS A 128 -14.38 15.67 -23.93
C LYS A 128 -13.87 15.20 -25.32
N GLU A 129 -14.37 15.75 -26.41
CA GLU A 129 -14.18 15.22 -27.76
C GLU A 129 -13.07 15.91 -28.57
N ASP A 130 -12.47 16.99 -28.08
CA ASP A 130 -11.46 17.73 -28.85
C ASP A 130 -10.06 17.64 -28.19
N LEU A 131 -9.26 16.70 -28.66
CA LEU A 131 -7.87 16.49 -28.21
C LEU A 131 -6.97 17.72 -28.39
N PHE A 132 -7.32 18.65 -29.31
CA PHE A 132 -6.60 19.91 -29.50
C PHE A 132 -6.97 20.96 -28.45
N VAL A 133 -8.17 20.88 -27.93
CA VAL A 133 -8.63 21.74 -26.84
C VAL A 133 -8.01 21.30 -25.53
N LYS A 134 -7.84 19.99 -25.31
CA LYS A 134 -7.26 19.38 -24.12
C LYS A 134 -5.92 20.03 -23.67
N ALA A 135 -4.99 20.24 -24.61
CA ALA A 135 -3.67 20.84 -24.32
C ALA A 135 -3.73 22.34 -23.95
N LYS A 136 -4.79 23.06 -24.36
CA LYS A 136 -4.96 24.50 -24.03
C LYS A 136 -5.72 24.74 -22.75
N LEU A 137 -6.40 23.73 -22.24
CA LEU A 137 -7.36 23.86 -21.15
C LEU A 137 -6.73 23.53 -19.79
N ASP A 138 -5.69 22.69 -19.81
CA ASP A 138 -4.83 22.44 -18.66
C ASP A 138 -4.16 23.73 -18.14
N GLU A 139 -3.96 24.72 -19.01
CA GLU A 139 -3.38 26.02 -18.66
C GLU A 139 -4.30 26.93 -17.82
N HIS A 140 -5.59 26.61 -17.69
CA HIS A 140 -6.58 27.48 -17.06
C HIS A 140 -7.28 26.89 -15.84
N CYS A 141 -7.16 25.57 -15.61
CA CYS A 141 -7.72 24.97 -14.42
C CYS A 141 -6.75 25.13 -13.25
N THR A 142 -7.26 25.61 -12.12
CA THR A 142 -6.49 25.82 -10.89
C THR A 142 -7.18 25.13 -9.73
N ALA A 143 -6.41 24.87 -8.66
CA ALA A 143 -6.91 24.35 -7.41
C ALA A 143 -6.75 25.37 -6.27
N GLY A 144 -7.67 25.32 -5.32
CA GLY A 144 -7.53 25.93 -3.99
C GLY A 144 -7.58 24.85 -2.93
N VAL A 145 -6.77 25.01 -1.89
CA VAL A 145 -6.76 24.10 -0.72
C VAL A 145 -7.08 24.91 0.52
N TYR A 146 -8.00 24.43 1.33
CA TYR A 146 -8.51 25.08 2.52
C TYR A 146 -8.45 24.10 3.69
N LEU A 147 -7.98 24.56 4.83
CA LEU A 147 -8.07 23.78 6.07
C LEU A 147 -9.52 23.67 6.51
N ASN A 148 -9.99 22.47 6.83
CA ASN A 148 -11.25 22.24 7.55
C ASN A 148 -11.00 22.11 9.06
N GLU A 149 -10.08 21.21 9.45
CA GLU A 149 -9.79 20.90 10.85
C GLU A 149 -8.36 20.39 11.01
N HIS A 150 -7.62 20.95 11.95
CA HIS A 150 -6.30 20.45 12.31
C HIS A 150 -6.39 19.11 13.04
N GLY A 151 -5.54 18.18 12.59
CA GLY A 151 -5.31 16.90 13.29
C GLY A 151 -6.50 15.94 13.33
N LYS A 152 -7.55 16.17 12.53
CA LYS A 152 -8.73 15.27 12.48
C LYS A 152 -8.36 13.82 12.19
N TYR A 153 -7.31 13.60 11.41
CA TYR A 153 -6.81 12.30 10.97
C TYR A 153 -5.40 12.00 11.47
N LEU A 154 -4.96 12.68 12.53
CA LEU A 154 -3.59 12.59 13.04
C LEU A 154 -3.27 11.19 13.59
N ASP A 155 -4.24 10.54 14.21
CA ASP A 155 -4.12 9.18 14.73
C ASP A 155 -3.76 8.17 13.63
N VAL A 156 -4.42 8.27 12.47
CA VAL A 156 -4.11 7.42 11.30
C VAL A 156 -2.75 7.77 10.73
N GLN A 157 -2.43 9.06 10.60
CA GLN A 157 -1.11 9.52 10.12
C GLN A 157 0.01 8.95 11.00
N GLU A 158 -0.09 9.11 12.32
CA GLU A 158 0.93 8.65 13.26
C GLU A 158 1.05 7.13 13.30
N ALA A 159 -0.08 6.42 13.21
CA ALA A 159 -0.07 4.96 13.21
C ALA A 159 0.50 4.36 11.93
N ARG A 160 0.31 5.03 10.79
CA ARG A 160 0.75 4.55 9.48
C ARG A 160 2.13 5.06 9.08
N ASP A 161 2.60 6.15 9.67
CA ASP A 161 3.95 6.70 9.48
C ASP A 161 4.94 5.92 10.36
N ILE A 162 5.17 4.68 9.97
CA ILE A 162 6.05 3.72 10.66
C ILE A 162 7.24 3.38 9.77
N HIS A 163 8.41 3.31 10.39
CA HIS A 163 9.67 3.05 9.68
C HIS A 163 10.39 1.84 10.28
N TYR A 164 11.01 1.04 9.43
CA TYR A 164 11.88 -0.04 9.83
C TYR A 164 13.30 0.21 9.29
N TYR A 165 14.23 -0.60 9.76
CA TYR A 165 15.65 -0.47 9.40
C TYR A 165 16.05 -1.56 8.42
N ASP A 166 16.99 -1.23 7.53
CA ASP A 166 17.56 -2.16 6.56
C ASP A 166 18.91 -2.74 6.99
N GLU A 167 19.37 -2.35 8.20
CA GLU A 167 20.57 -2.87 8.82
C GLU A 167 20.25 -4.10 9.67
N ARG A 168 20.84 -5.25 9.31
CA ARG A 168 20.62 -6.53 10.01
C ARG A 168 20.93 -6.48 11.49
N GLU A 169 21.93 -5.70 11.88
CA GLU A 169 22.46 -5.59 13.25
C GLU A 169 21.45 -4.96 14.22
N ARG A 170 20.39 -4.33 13.72
CA ARG A 170 19.31 -3.76 14.54
C ARG A 170 18.28 -4.79 14.98
N TYR A 171 18.36 -6.00 14.47
CA TYR A 171 17.40 -7.07 14.73
C TYR A 171 18.03 -8.20 15.53
N PRO A 172 17.28 -8.87 16.44
CA PRO A 172 17.83 -9.89 17.31
C PRO A 172 18.24 -11.18 16.58
N SER A 173 17.61 -11.48 15.44
CA SER A 173 17.92 -12.68 14.65
C SER A 173 17.66 -12.48 13.17
N ASP A 174 18.15 -13.41 12.33
CA ASP A 174 17.89 -13.43 10.90
C ASP A 174 16.41 -13.63 10.59
N GLU A 175 15.72 -14.43 11.39
CA GLU A 175 14.30 -14.71 11.25
C GLU A 175 13.48 -13.42 11.48
N VAL A 176 13.79 -12.62 12.49
CA VAL A 176 13.11 -11.35 12.77
C VAL A 176 13.40 -10.34 11.66
N PHE A 177 14.68 -10.20 11.25
CA PHE A 177 15.07 -9.31 10.15
C PHE A 177 14.39 -9.66 8.82
N ALA A 178 14.31 -10.94 8.51
CA ALA A 178 13.70 -11.46 7.30
C ALA A 178 12.16 -11.60 7.38
N ASN A 179 11.58 -11.33 8.57
CA ASN A 179 10.17 -11.65 8.87
C ASN A 179 9.82 -13.11 8.53
N PHE A 180 10.80 -14.02 8.72
CA PHE A 180 10.69 -15.43 8.37
C PHE A 180 10.13 -16.23 9.53
N ARG A 181 9.07 -16.98 9.28
CA ARG A 181 8.49 -17.88 10.29
C ARG A 181 7.67 -19.01 9.70
N ASN A 182 7.56 -20.09 10.45
CA ASN A 182 6.61 -21.15 10.20
C ASN A 182 5.20 -20.72 10.62
N ILE A 183 4.22 -21.00 9.79
CA ILE A 183 2.80 -20.75 10.03
C ILE A 183 2.12 -22.07 10.27
N PHE A 184 1.49 -22.23 11.44
CA PHE A 184 0.82 -23.45 11.84
C PHE A 184 -0.48 -23.27 12.66
N PRO A 185 -1.19 -22.10 12.61
CA PRO A 185 -2.50 -21.94 13.23
C PRO A 185 -3.53 -22.92 12.66
N GLY A 186 -4.58 -23.16 13.43
CA GLY A 186 -5.66 -24.07 13.04
C GLY A 186 -5.17 -25.48 12.75
N ASN A 187 -5.50 -26.01 11.58
CA ASN A 187 -5.14 -27.35 11.11
C ASN A 187 -3.90 -27.36 10.17
N ILE A 188 -3.17 -26.27 10.07
CA ILE A 188 -1.92 -26.26 9.30
C ILE A 188 -0.90 -27.16 10.02
N LYS A 189 -0.26 -28.04 9.26
CA LYS A 189 0.80 -28.90 9.79
C LYS A 189 2.08 -28.09 10.02
N GLU A 190 2.68 -28.23 11.18
CA GLU A 190 3.96 -27.59 11.49
C GLU A 190 5.04 -27.98 10.48
N GLY A 191 5.87 -27.00 10.06
CA GLY A 191 6.95 -27.19 9.10
C GLY A 191 6.51 -27.28 7.63
N VAL A 192 5.24 -26.98 7.31
CA VAL A 192 4.73 -27.08 5.94
C VAL A 192 4.58 -25.70 5.27
N LEU A 193 4.19 -24.70 6.02
CA LEU A 193 3.96 -23.34 5.48
C LEU A 193 4.85 -22.32 6.17
N TYR A 194 5.53 -21.49 5.40
CA TYR A 194 6.38 -20.41 5.88
C TYR A 194 6.00 -19.10 5.19
N ARG A 195 6.33 -17.98 5.84
CA ARG A 195 6.27 -16.64 5.24
C ARG A 195 7.53 -15.86 5.51
N SER A 196 7.85 -14.89 4.64
CA SER A 196 9.01 -13.99 4.81
C SER A 196 8.94 -12.76 3.90
N ALA A 197 9.97 -11.89 4.03
CA ALA A 197 10.36 -10.93 2.99
C ALA A 197 10.83 -11.66 1.72
N SER A 198 11.15 -10.90 0.67
CA SER A 198 11.58 -11.48 -0.62
C SER A 198 12.94 -12.18 -0.52
N PRO A 199 13.07 -13.41 -1.05
CA PRO A 199 14.35 -14.07 -1.24
C PRO A 199 15.13 -13.59 -2.49
N CYS A 200 14.54 -12.79 -3.37
CA CYS A 200 15.17 -12.39 -4.63
C CYS A 200 15.28 -10.88 -4.83
N ASP A 201 14.35 -10.08 -4.33
CA ASP A 201 14.45 -8.63 -4.31
C ASP A 201 15.23 -8.18 -3.06
N ASN A 202 16.43 -7.66 -3.27
CA ASN A 202 17.33 -7.27 -2.17
C ASN A 202 17.30 -5.77 -1.86
N GLN A 203 16.23 -5.04 -2.20
CA GLN A 203 16.15 -3.60 -1.92
C GLN A 203 16.22 -3.26 -0.43
N HIS A 204 15.91 -4.20 0.46
CA HIS A 204 15.96 -4.07 1.92
C HIS A 204 17.03 -4.94 2.58
N ASN A 205 18.03 -5.37 1.84
CA ASN A 205 19.15 -6.20 2.31
C ASN A 205 18.76 -7.56 2.94
N ARG A 206 17.51 -8.02 2.76
CA ARG A 206 16.96 -9.22 3.41
C ARG A 206 17.13 -10.50 2.59
N ALA A 207 17.24 -10.40 1.28
CA ALA A 207 17.19 -11.57 0.39
C ALA A 207 18.21 -12.67 0.71
N PRO A 208 19.50 -12.39 1.00
CA PRO A 208 20.46 -13.44 1.34
C PRO A 208 20.13 -14.18 2.65
N TYR A 209 19.52 -13.49 3.62
CA TYR A 209 19.10 -14.09 4.89
C TYR A 209 17.87 -14.96 4.70
N VAL A 210 16.89 -14.49 3.90
CA VAL A 210 15.74 -15.32 3.52
C VAL A 210 16.20 -16.57 2.79
N ASP A 211 17.13 -16.45 1.84
CA ASP A 211 17.65 -17.58 1.05
C ASP A 211 18.24 -18.68 1.96
N ALA A 212 19.07 -18.29 2.92
CA ALA A 212 19.65 -19.23 3.88
C ALA A 212 18.59 -19.88 4.79
N LEU A 213 17.57 -19.12 5.21
CA LEU A 213 16.50 -19.62 6.08
C LEU A 213 15.57 -20.59 5.34
N ILE A 214 15.21 -20.33 4.07
CA ILE A 214 14.38 -21.25 3.28
C ILE A 214 15.14 -22.54 2.90
N GLU A 215 16.45 -22.46 2.67
CA GLU A 215 17.29 -23.65 2.48
C GLU A 215 17.30 -24.51 3.75
N LYS A 216 17.56 -23.90 4.92
CA LYS A 216 17.56 -24.57 6.22
C LYS A 216 16.20 -25.20 6.54
N ALA A 217 15.08 -24.54 6.20
CA ALA A 217 13.73 -25.07 6.37
C ALA A 217 13.33 -26.12 5.34
N GLY A 218 14.14 -26.35 4.30
CA GLY A 218 13.88 -27.29 3.23
C GLY A 218 12.68 -26.91 2.36
N VAL A 219 12.41 -25.62 2.17
CA VAL A 219 11.33 -25.12 1.31
C VAL A 219 11.50 -25.67 -0.11
N ARG A 220 10.42 -26.18 -0.70
CA ARG A 220 10.43 -26.78 -2.04
C ARG A 220 9.60 -26.02 -3.05
N CYS A 221 8.64 -25.22 -2.62
CA CYS A 221 7.80 -24.42 -3.50
C CYS A 221 7.63 -23.01 -2.92
N ILE A 222 7.71 -22.02 -3.78
CA ILE A 222 7.61 -20.59 -3.40
C ILE A 222 6.46 -19.95 -4.16
N LEU A 223 5.55 -19.31 -3.43
CA LEU A 223 4.52 -18.42 -3.94
C LEU A 223 5.03 -16.98 -3.86
N ASN A 224 5.49 -16.45 -5.00
CA ASN A 224 6.00 -15.08 -5.11
C ASN A 224 4.88 -14.13 -5.54
N LEU A 225 4.40 -13.32 -4.60
CA LEU A 225 3.27 -12.44 -4.80
C LEU A 225 3.63 -11.12 -5.50
N SER A 226 4.91 -10.73 -5.49
CA SER A 226 5.34 -9.38 -5.91
C SER A 226 5.88 -9.30 -7.33
N ASP A 227 6.40 -10.39 -7.87
CA ASP A 227 7.20 -10.34 -9.06
C ASP A 227 6.64 -11.23 -10.19
N ASN A 228 6.94 -10.85 -11.42
CA ASN A 228 6.83 -11.68 -12.60
C ASN A 228 8.21 -12.25 -12.99
N ASP A 229 8.23 -13.14 -13.97
CA ASP A 229 9.46 -13.77 -14.46
C ASP A 229 10.49 -12.74 -14.95
N GLU A 230 10.05 -11.64 -15.56
CA GLU A 230 10.95 -10.57 -16.05
C GLU A 230 11.66 -9.86 -14.89
N LYS A 231 10.95 -9.56 -13.81
CA LYS A 231 11.53 -8.94 -12.60
C LYS A 231 12.50 -9.91 -11.92
N ILE A 232 12.12 -11.18 -11.75
CA ILE A 232 12.97 -12.21 -11.16
C ILE A 232 14.26 -12.36 -11.97
N ALA A 233 14.15 -12.44 -13.30
CA ALA A 233 15.34 -12.53 -14.17
C ALA A 233 16.26 -11.31 -14.03
N ARG A 234 15.70 -10.10 -13.89
CA ARG A 234 16.50 -8.87 -13.64
C ARG A 234 17.22 -8.92 -12.29
N TYR A 235 16.59 -9.44 -11.24
CA TYR A 235 17.24 -9.58 -9.93
C TYR A 235 18.38 -10.59 -10.00
N MET A 236 18.16 -11.76 -10.60
CA MET A 236 19.17 -12.80 -10.76
C MET A 236 20.36 -12.40 -11.65
N ALA A 237 20.17 -11.39 -12.53
CA ALA A 237 21.22 -10.89 -13.42
C ALA A 237 22.14 -9.84 -12.75
N LYS A 238 21.84 -9.41 -11.51
CA LYS A 238 22.68 -8.47 -10.78
C LYS A 238 23.97 -9.14 -10.29
N ASP A 239 25.10 -8.43 -10.38
CA ASP A 239 26.40 -8.95 -9.96
C ASP A 239 26.47 -9.31 -8.46
N ASP A 240 25.65 -8.66 -7.65
CA ASP A 240 25.55 -8.86 -6.21
C ASP A 240 24.45 -9.84 -5.77
N PHE A 241 23.82 -10.52 -6.70
CA PHE A 241 22.80 -11.53 -6.40
C PHE A 241 23.39 -12.72 -5.65
N LYS A 242 22.87 -13.04 -4.47
CA LYS A 242 23.41 -14.08 -3.57
C LYS A 242 22.44 -15.20 -3.24
N SER A 243 21.16 -15.10 -3.64
CA SER A 243 20.11 -16.07 -3.28
C SER A 243 20.13 -17.28 -4.18
N LEU A 244 21.12 -18.16 -3.97
CA LEU A 244 21.39 -19.30 -4.84
C LEU A 244 20.38 -20.44 -4.66
N TYR A 245 19.86 -20.64 -3.45
CA TYR A 245 18.83 -21.64 -3.21
C TYR A 245 17.52 -21.27 -3.89
N PHE A 246 17.08 -20.00 -3.75
CA PHE A 246 15.94 -19.44 -4.49
C PHE A 246 16.12 -19.66 -6.00
N LYS A 247 17.32 -19.32 -6.54
CA LYS A 247 17.61 -19.50 -7.96
C LYS A 247 17.44 -20.96 -8.39
N SER A 248 17.92 -21.92 -7.60
CA SER A 248 17.78 -23.34 -7.91
C SER A 248 16.30 -23.79 -7.95
N LEU A 249 15.46 -23.26 -7.04
CA LEU A 249 14.02 -23.51 -7.04
C LEU A 249 13.33 -22.88 -8.24
N TYR A 250 13.74 -21.67 -8.63
CA TYR A 250 13.20 -20.98 -9.81
C TYR A 250 13.53 -21.74 -11.09
N GLU A 251 14.79 -22.12 -11.28
CA GLU A 251 15.24 -22.90 -12.45
C GLU A 251 14.58 -24.29 -12.52
N ALA A 252 14.21 -24.87 -11.38
CA ALA A 252 13.45 -26.12 -11.31
C ALA A 252 11.93 -25.93 -11.54
N GLY A 253 11.44 -24.71 -11.78
CA GLY A 253 10.03 -24.40 -11.95
C GLY A 253 9.21 -24.50 -10.65
N ASN A 254 9.84 -24.34 -9.51
CA ASN A 254 9.23 -24.42 -8.18
C ASN A 254 8.98 -23.05 -7.54
N VAL A 255 9.10 -21.97 -8.29
CA VAL A 255 8.64 -20.63 -7.93
C VAL A 255 7.40 -20.31 -8.77
N ILE A 256 6.36 -19.80 -8.14
CA ILE A 256 5.10 -19.40 -8.76
C ILE A 256 5.03 -17.86 -8.70
N PRO A 257 5.44 -17.14 -9.77
CA PRO A 257 5.37 -15.70 -9.82
C PRO A 257 3.95 -15.24 -10.17
N LEU A 258 3.39 -14.30 -9.36
CA LEU A 258 2.02 -13.81 -9.51
C LEU A 258 1.92 -12.33 -9.85
N ALA A 259 2.94 -11.51 -9.52
CA ALA A 259 2.94 -10.07 -9.77
C ALA A 259 1.62 -9.39 -9.35
N MET A 260 1.19 -9.64 -8.12
CA MET A 260 -0.07 -9.11 -7.57
C MET A 260 0.07 -7.63 -7.24
N ALA A 261 -0.94 -6.83 -7.59
CA ALA A 261 -1.08 -5.46 -7.11
C ALA A 261 -1.53 -5.44 -5.64
N MET A 262 -1.61 -4.23 -5.04
CA MET A 262 -2.05 -4.03 -3.65
C MET A 262 -3.57 -3.85 -3.50
N ASN A 263 -4.33 -3.91 -4.60
CA ASN A 263 -5.79 -3.81 -4.55
C ASN A 263 -6.41 -5.19 -4.28
N PHE A 264 -6.66 -5.49 -3.02
CA PHE A 264 -7.23 -6.77 -2.56
C PHE A 264 -8.66 -7.05 -3.03
N SER A 265 -9.38 -6.02 -3.50
CA SER A 265 -10.74 -6.13 -4.00
C SER A 265 -10.82 -6.29 -5.53
N ALA A 266 -9.70 -6.18 -6.25
CA ALA A 266 -9.67 -6.27 -7.70
C ALA A 266 -9.89 -7.70 -8.21
N ASP A 267 -10.51 -7.83 -9.39
CA ASP A 267 -10.71 -9.13 -10.06
C ASP A 267 -9.37 -9.80 -10.38
N ASP A 268 -8.39 -9.04 -10.90
CA ASP A 268 -7.04 -9.54 -11.16
C ASP A 268 -6.37 -10.13 -9.91
N PHE A 269 -6.59 -9.53 -8.73
CA PHE A 269 -6.06 -10.05 -7.47
C PHE A 269 -6.68 -11.41 -7.12
N ARG A 270 -8.01 -11.56 -7.30
CA ARG A 270 -8.74 -12.81 -7.06
C ARG A 270 -8.34 -13.91 -8.05
N GLU A 271 -8.20 -13.58 -9.34
CA GLU A 271 -7.76 -14.52 -10.36
C GLU A 271 -6.36 -15.05 -10.06
N LYS A 272 -5.44 -14.19 -9.61
CA LYS A 272 -4.08 -14.58 -9.23
C LYS A 272 -4.04 -15.44 -7.95
N ILE A 273 -4.95 -15.25 -7.00
CA ILE A 273 -5.10 -16.17 -5.87
C ILE A 273 -5.47 -17.56 -6.38
N ALA A 274 -6.48 -17.66 -7.24
CA ALA A 274 -6.93 -18.94 -7.78
C ALA A 274 -5.81 -19.66 -8.57
N ASP A 275 -5.08 -18.96 -9.43
CA ASP A 275 -3.92 -19.50 -10.15
C ASP A 275 -2.84 -19.98 -9.19
N GLY A 276 -2.43 -19.11 -8.26
CA GLY A 276 -1.36 -19.40 -7.31
C GLY A 276 -1.66 -20.60 -6.42
N PHE A 277 -2.86 -20.68 -5.87
CA PHE A 277 -3.25 -21.76 -4.97
C PHE A 277 -3.46 -23.08 -5.71
N THR A 278 -3.99 -23.05 -6.94
CA THR A 278 -4.12 -24.24 -7.78
C THR A 278 -2.74 -24.81 -8.11
N ARG A 279 -1.82 -23.98 -8.57
CA ARG A 279 -0.44 -24.39 -8.89
C ARG A 279 0.34 -24.83 -7.64
N MET A 280 0.10 -24.19 -6.49
CA MET A 280 0.71 -24.58 -5.21
C MET A 280 0.25 -25.98 -4.77
N ALA A 281 -1.04 -26.30 -4.94
CA ALA A 281 -1.59 -27.61 -4.62
C ALA A 281 -1.04 -28.75 -5.48
N GLU A 282 -0.56 -28.46 -6.68
CA GLU A 282 0.09 -29.42 -7.59
C GLU A 282 1.53 -29.74 -7.19
N LYS A 283 2.16 -28.91 -6.36
CA LYS A 283 3.57 -29.05 -5.94
C LYS A 283 3.68 -29.62 -4.53
N GLU A 284 4.86 -30.10 -4.21
CA GLU A 284 5.16 -30.57 -2.85
C GLU A 284 5.77 -29.45 -2.02
N GLY A 285 5.34 -29.37 -0.74
CA GLY A 285 5.92 -28.50 0.27
C GLY A 285 7.20 -29.07 0.90
N PRO A 286 7.82 -28.34 1.83
CA PRO A 286 7.33 -27.13 2.47
C PRO A 286 7.22 -25.93 1.52
N TYR A 287 6.27 -25.04 1.82
CA TYR A 287 5.95 -23.87 1.00
C TYR A 287 6.43 -22.58 1.65
N LEU A 288 6.85 -21.60 0.82
CA LEU A 288 7.05 -20.23 1.23
C LEU A 288 6.03 -19.32 0.54
N VAL A 289 5.41 -18.41 1.28
CA VAL A 289 4.65 -17.28 0.74
C VAL A 289 5.40 -16.00 1.02
N HIS A 290 5.68 -15.20 0.00
CA HIS A 290 6.35 -13.91 0.18
C HIS A 290 5.85 -12.83 -0.80
N CYS A 291 6.07 -11.59 -0.41
CA CYS A 291 6.06 -10.43 -1.31
C CYS A 291 7.39 -9.66 -1.14
N THR A 292 7.43 -8.36 -1.33
CA THR A 292 8.64 -7.56 -1.11
C THR A 292 9.07 -7.58 0.36
N GLU A 293 8.18 -7.19 1.27
CA GLU A 293 8.44 -7.10 2.72
C GLU A 293 7.90 -8.31 3.52
N GLY A 294 7.09 -9.16 2.91
CA GLY A 294 6.40 -10.22 3.64
C GLY A 294 5.28 -9.72 4.55
N LYS A 295 4.77 -8.51 4.33
CA LYS A 295 3.82 -7.81 5.18
C LYS A 295 2.40 -7.83 4.62
N ASP A 296 2.11 -7.04 3.60
CA ASP A 296 0.74 -6.75 3.14
C ASP A 296 0.12 -7.87 2.28
N ARG A 297 0.62 -8.09 1.06
CA ARG A 297 0.15 -9.19 0.17
C ARG A 297 0.35 -10.56 0.82
N THR A 298 1.50 -10.76 1.45
CA THR A 298 1.80 -11.97 2.24
C THR A 298 0.84 -12.11 3.42
N GLY A 299 0.54 -10.99 4.11
CA GLY A 299 -0.42 -10.96 5.20
C GLY A 299 -1.80 -11.40 4.76
N PHE A 300 -2.31 -10.88 3.62
CA PHE A 300 -3.60 -11.29 3.07
C PHE A 300 -3.64 -12.79 2.72
N ILE A 301 -2.63 -13.28 2.02
CA ILE A 301 -2.59 -14.68 1.58
C ILE A 301 -2.44 -15.65 2.78
N CYS A 302 -1.60 -15.32 3.77
CA CYS A 302 -1.44 -16.15 4.95
C CYS A 302 -2.70 -16.16 5.81
N MET A 303 -3.31 -15.00 6.08
CA MET A 303 -4.60 -14.86 6.75
C MET A 303 -5.68 -15.73 6.07
N LEU A 304 -5.75 -15.70 4.73
CA LEU A 304 -6.72 -16.49 3.98
C LEU A 304 -6.47 -18.00 4.10
N LEU A 305 -5.20 -18.45 4.07
CA LEU A 305 -4.83 -19.84 4.27
C LEU A 305 -5.09 -20.29 5.73
N GLU A 306 -4.77 -19.48 6.70
CA GLU A 306 -5.04 -19.72 8.11
C GLU A 306 -6.54 -19.87 8.38
N ALA A 307 -7.35 -18.92 7.87
CA ALA A 307 -8.81 -18.99 7.95
C ALA A 307 -9.34 -20.27 7.28
N LEU A 308 -8.90 -20.58 6.05
CA LEU A 308 -9.29 -21.80 5.33
C LEU A 308 -9.00 -23.07 6.15
N MET A 309 -7.88 -23.08 6.86
CA MET A 309 -7.43 -24.20 7.69
C MET A 309 -8.03 -24.19 9.10
N GLY A 310 -9.01 -23.33 9.39
CA GLY A 310 -9.76 -23.30 10.62
C GLY A 310 -9.03 -22.64 11.80
N ALA A 311 -8.13 -21.73 11.52
CA ALA A 311 -7.55 -20.88 12.55
C ALA A 311 -8.62 -19.98 13.19
N SER A 312 -8.51 -19.75 14.48
CA SER A 312 -9.33 -18.79 15.21
C SER A 312 -8.96 -17.35 14.83
N TYR A 313 -9.88 -16.42 15.07
CA TYR A 313 -9.62 -14.99 14.88
C TYR A 313 -8.33 -14.54 15.59
N GLN A 314 -8.12 -14.98 16.85
CA GLN A 314 -6.94 -14.58 17.62
C GLN A 314 -5.64 -15.14 17.05
N GLU A 315 -5.62 -16.40 16.59
CA GLU A 315 -4.43 -16.98 15.95
C GLU A 315 -4.03 -16.21 14.68
N ILE A 316 -5.02 -15.77 13.89
CA ILE A 316 -4.79 -14.94 12.69
C ILE A 316 -4.24 -13.55 13.09
N VAL A 317 -4.81 -12.92 14.13
CA VAL A 317 -4.32 -11.64 14.66
C VAL A 317 -2.87 -11.77 15.11
N ASP A 318 -2.56 -12.81 15.88
CA ASP A 318 -1.22 -13.04 16.44
C ASP A 318 -0.17 -13.20 15.33
N ASP A 319 -0.45 -14.01 14.29
CA ASP A 319 0.49 -14.14 13.16
C ASP A 319 0.63 -12.82 12.39
N TYR A 320 -0.48 -12.17 12.07
CA TYR A 320 -0.42 -10.94 11.27
C TYR A 320 0.36 -9.84 11.99
N MET A 321 0.04 -9.59 13.28
CA MET A 321 0.65 -8.53 14.08
C MET A 321 2.11 -8.82 14.46
N LEU A 322 2.55 -10.08 14.44
CA LEU A 322 3.97 -10.42 14.62
C LEU A 322 4.89 -9.75 13.57
N THR A 323 4.38 -9.46 12.36
CA THR A 323 5.14 -8.67 11.37
C THR A 323 5.42 -7.25 11.87
N TYR A 324 4.47 -6.65 12.58
CA TYR A 324 4.62 -5.31 13.12
C TYR A 324 5.49 -5.27 14.37
N ASP A 325 5.49 -6.32 15.18
CA ASP A 325 6.49 -6.48 16.25
C ASP A 325 7.90 -6.67 15.65
N ASN A 326 8.06 -7.55 14.66
CA ASN A 326 9.35 -7.83 14.03
C ASN A 326 10.01 -6.59 13.41
N TYR A 327 9.26 -5.76 12.72
CA TYR A 327 9.81 -4.64 11.96
C TYR A 327 9.80 -3.31 12.70
N TYR A 328 8.79 -3.08 13.55
CA TYR A 328 8.50 -1.77 14.11
C TYR A 328 8.43 -1.77 15.64
N GLU A 329 8.59 -2.95 16.26
CA GLU A 329 8.42 -3.14 17.71
C GLU A 329 7.03 -2.71 18.22
N ILE A 330 6.00 -2.79 17.37
CA ILE A 330 4.62 -2.43 17.70
C ILE A 330 3.90 -3.68 18.22
N THR A 331 3.55 -3.65 19.51
CA THR A 331 2.73 -4.67 20.17
C THR A 331 1.60 -3.98 20.95
N GLU A 332 0.57 -4.73 21.33
CA GLU A 332 -0.52 -4.19 22.15
C GLU A 332 -0.02 -3.58 23.47
N GLU A 333 1.07 -4.13 24.03
CA GLU A 333 1.66 -3.66 25.30
C GLU A 333 2.51 -2.40 25.13
N LYS A 334 3.26 -2.28 24.01
CA LYS A 334 4.21 -1.19 23.79
C LYS A 334 3.56 0.06 23.22
N ASP A 335 2.64 -0.11 22.25
CA ASP A 335 1.95 1.00 21.56
C ASP A 335 0.56 0.56 21.11
N LYS A 336 -0.38 0.53 22.07
CA LYS A 336 -1.75 0.09 21.83
C LYS A 336 -2.47 0.91 20.75
N ALA A 337 -2.23 2.21 20.68
CA ALA A 337 -2.91 3.08 19.72
C ALA A 337 -2.54 2.71 18.28
N LYS A 338 -1.23 2.57 17.99
CA LYS A 338 -0.77 2.10 16.68
C LYS A 338 -1.21 0.67 16.40
N TYR A 339 -1.12 -0.22 17.39
CA TYR A 339 -1.56 -1.60 17.27
C TYR A 339 -3.04 -1.68 16.83
N ASP A 340 -3.93 -0.96 17.52
CA ASP A 340 -5.36 -0.97 17.23
C ASP A 340 -5.66 -0.42 15.83
N VAL A 341 -5.05 0.69 15.43
CA VAL A 341 -5.25 1.28 14.09
C VAL A 341 -4.75 0.35 12.98
N ILE A 342 -3.57 -0.25 13.16
CA ILE A 342 -3.01 -1.21 12.20
C ILE A 342 -3.90 -2.45 12.10
N LEU A 343 -4.31 -3.00 13.23
CA LEU A 343 -5.21 -4.14 13.27
C LEU A 343 -6.51 -3.86 12.54
N GLU A 344 -7.16 -2.73 12.84
CA GLU A 344 -8.43 -2.36 12.25
C GLU A 344 -8.32 -2.03 10.75
N LYS A 345 -7.38 -1.18 10.39
CA LYS A 345 -7.26 -0.66 9.03
C LYS A 345 -6.59 -1.62 8.05
N ASN A 346 -5.85 -2.61 8.54
CA ASN A 346 -5.21 -3.60 7.69
C ASN A 346 -5.91 -4.96 7.80
N LEU A 347 -5.69 -5.70 8.90
CA LEU A 347 -6.17 -7.08 9.00
C LEU A 347 -7.68 -7.19 9.00
N ILE A 348 -8.39 -6.39 9.81
CA ILE A 348 -9.85 -6.45 9.89
C ILE A 348 -10.46 -6.04 8.55
N ALA A 349 -9.90 -5.04 7.86
CA ALA A 349 -10.32 -4.68 6.51
C ALA A 349 -10.13 -5.82 5.49
N MET A 350 -9.02 -6.57 5.56
CA MET A 350 -8.78 -7.76 4.75
C MET A 350 -9.79 -8.87 5.04
N LEU A 351 -10.08 -9.13 6.32
CA LEU A 351 -11.09 -10.11 6.73
C LEU A 351 -12.50 -9.75 6.24
N TYR A 352 -12.88 -8.47 6.27
CA TYR A 352 -14.14 -8.01 5.69
C TYR A 352 -14.18 -8.14 4.17
N THR A 353 -13.03 -7.96 3.49
CA THR A 353 -12.93 -8.24 2.04
C THR A 353 -13.21 -9.71 1.75
N VAL A 354 -12.67 -10.64 2.55
CA VAL A 354 -12.94 -12.08 2.42
C VAL A 354 -14.39 -12.41 2.79
N ALA A 355 -14.95 -11.77 3.82
CA ALA A 355 -16.34 -11.98 4.24
C ALA A 355 -17.36 -11.40 3.24
N GLY A 356 -16.97 -10.43 2.40
CA GLY A 356 -17.87 -9.73 1.48
C GLY A 356 -18.86 -8.79 2.16
N THR A 357 -18.74 -8.59 3.47
CA THR A 357 -19.60 -7.71 4.28
C THR A 357 -18.88 -7.22 5.53
N LYS A 358 -19.22 -6.02 5.98
CA LYS A 358 -18.81 -5.48 7.28
C LYS A 358 -19.85 -5.75 8.39
N ASP A 359 -21.02 -6.28 8.04
CA ASP A 359 -22.11 -6.57 9.00
C ASP A 359 -21.99 -8.02 9.55
N ILE A 360 -20.84 -8.30 10.15
CA ILE A 360 -20.51 -9.60 10.76
C ILE A 360 -19.52 -9.41 11.91
N ASP A 361 -19.70 -10.17 12.99
CA ASP A 361 -18.71 -10.24 14.06
C ASP A 361 -17.65 -11.30 13.73
N LEU A 362 -16.48 -10.84 13.27
CA LEU A 362 -15.37 -11.70 12.86
C LEU A 362 -14.81 -12.58 13.99
N ARG A 363 -15.02 -12.21 15.27
CA ARG A 363 -14.53 -13.00 16.43
C ARG A 363 -15.34 -14.27 16.64
N THR A 364 -16.59 -14.27 16.19
CA THR A 364 -17.52 -15.39 16.37
C THR A 364 -17.92 -16.08 15.06
N ALA A 365 -17.55 -15.49 13.93
CA ALA A 365 -17.82 -16.01 12.59
C ALA A 365 -17.06 -17.30 12.31
N ASP A 366 -17.63 -18.15 11.45
CA ASP A 366 -16.92 -19.28 10.85
C ASP A 366 -16.00 -18.79 9.73
N LEU A 367 -14.77 -18.38 10.11
CA LEU A 367 -13.78 -17.84 9.17
C LEU A 367 -13.39 -18.87 8.09
N SER A 368 -13.45 -20.17 8.40
CA SER A 368 -13.16 -21.22 7.43
C SER A 368 -14.23 -21.31 6.35
N ALA A 369 -15.50 -21.22 6.72
CA ALA A 369 -16.59 -21.15 5.76
C ALA A 369 -16.53 -19.91 4.88
N LEU A 370 -16.19 -18.75 5.46
CA LEU A 370 -16.00 -17.49 4.71
C LEU A 370 -14.84 -17.60 3.72
N ALA A 371 -13.68 -18.13 4.14
CA ALA A 371 -12.52 -18.33 3.28
C ALA A 371 -12.84 -19.30 2.12
N LYS A 372 -13.55 -20.40 2.38
CA LYS A 372 -14.02 -21.34 1.33
C LYS A 372 -14.95 -20.65 0.33
N THR A 373 -15.90 -19.87 0.81
CA THR A 373 -16.83 -19.12 -0.05
C THR A 373 -16.08 -18.10 -0.90
N TYR A 374 -15.15 -17.35 -0.31
CA TYR A 374 -14.33 -16.38 -1.03
C TYR A 374 -13.49 -17.05 -2.12
N LEU A 375 -12.82 -18.17 -1.83
CA LEU A 375 -12.05 -18.92 -2.81
C LEU A 375 -12.92 -19.49 -3.93
N LYS A 376 -14.09 -20.03 -3.60
CA LYS A 376 -15.01 -20.65 -4.57
C LYS A 376 -15.71 -19.59 -5.41
N ASP A 377 -16.47 -18.71 -4.77
CA ASP A 377 -17.39 -17.80 -5.44
C ASP A 377 -16.72 -16.50 -5.83
N GLY A 378 -15.77 -16.02 -5.02
CA GLY A 378 -15.00 -14.80 -5.27
C GLY A 378 -13.83 -15.00 -6.23
N CYS A 379 -13.04 -16.07 -6.04
CA CYS A 379 -11.84 -16.36 -6.85
C CYS A 379 -12.10 -17.37 -7.97
N GLY A 380 -13.25 -18.07 -7.99
CA GLY A 380 -13.59 -19.05 -9.02
C GLY A 380 -12.86 -20.41 -8.89
N MET A 381 -12.32 -20.73 -7.71
CA MET A 381 -11.69 -22.04 -7.49
C MET A 381 -12.72 -23.16 -7.40
N THR A 382 -12.36 -24.32 -7.92
CA THR A 382 -13.20 -25.53 -7.78
C THR A 382 -13.07 -26.13 -6.38
N ASP A 383 -14.12 -26.83 -5.91
CA ASP A 383 -14.06 -27.56 -4.63
C ASP A 383 -12.88 -28.54 -4.60
N THR A 384 -12.59 -29.21 -5.72
CA THR A 384 -11.45 -30.13 -5.85
C THR A 384 -10.10 -29.43 -5.64
N ALA A 385 -9.91 -28.23 -6.18
CA ALA A 385 -8.66 -27.47 -5.99
C ALA A 385 -8.52 -26.99 -4.54
N ILE A 386 -9.62 -26.54 -3.91
CA ILE A 386 -9.64 -26.14 -2.50
C ILE A 386 -9.30 -27.33 -1.59
N GLU A 387 -9.93 -28.49 -1.80
CA GLU A 387 -9.66 -29.70 -1.01
C GLU A 387 -8.22 -30.22 -1.22
N ALA A 388 -7.68 -30.12 -2.44
CA ALA A 388 -6.28 -30.44 -2.70
C ALA A 388 -5.32 -29.53 -1.93
N LEU A 389 -5.59 -28.21 -1.89
CA LEU A 389 -4.81 -27.24 -1.11
C LEU A 389 -4.88 -27.55 0.40
N ILE A 390 -6.09 -27.81 0.93
CA ILE A 390 -6.28 -28.23 2.32
C ILE A 390 -5.48 -29.49 2.63
N GLY A 391 -5.53 -30.48 1.75
CA GLY A 391 -4.77 -31.72 1.89
C GLY A 391 -3.25 -31.56 1.88
N ARG A 392 -2.74 -30.53 1.19
CA ARG A 392 -1.29 -30.21 1.18
C ARG A 392 -0.83 -29.53 2.47
N LEU A 393 -1.68 -28.68 3.06
CA LEU A 393 -1.35 -27.91 4.26
C LEU A 393 -1.70 -28.64 5.54
N GLY A 394 -2.66 -29.57 5.50
CA GLY A 394 -3.29 -30.17 6.67
C GLY A 394 -2.42 -31.19 7.43
N ARG A 395 -2.81 -31.34 8.69
CA ARG A 395 -2.31 -32.38 9.62
C ARG A 395 -2.88 -33.75 9.28
#